data_6e7b70bc9983e4f56511b0b4eb05da61
#
_entry.id   6e7b70bc9983e4f56511b0b4eb05da61
#
_cell.length_a   1.000
_cell.length_b   1.000
_cell.length_c   1.000
_cell.angle_alpha   90.00
_cell.angle_beta   90.00
_cell.angle_gamma   90.00
#
_symmetry.space_group_name_H-M   'P 1'
#
loop_
_entity.id
_entity.type
_entity.pdbx_description
1 polymer ?
#
loop_
_entity_poly.entity_id
_entity_poly.type
_entity_poly.pdbx_seq_one_letter_code
_entity_poly.pdbx_strand_id
1 'polypeptide(L)'
;MTSIALNVRATQTLIDDYVAQAKLVTGKSTDPQIVISPYRFNPLGAHIDHQGGQVLARCVNQYTILCFWPSDSSRSSLHANLENGEWQSTQFSTSELEDEYGWDLMARASVTVLADFAHTEQGFDAVVFGTMVSCGLSSSASVILAYLTALADVNNIELHAQDLVELSRRVENDYRGLNNGVQDQMSIVFGQQQSISLLDVEAVSARHIADPDEMDQCRFLMCYSGVSRNLTGSLFNLRVAECRAAAQLLYAQADHLGQVPLKLRNFERIGALPDLLARRAKHVYGEMERVGLGATAWMDGDIAQFGELMNQSCHSSIHNYESGSEWLIALHDIAREIPGVYGNRFSGGGYGGCLFMLVDKDRTAGIAAQLMKSYIGRYPELRGIAKVLLADSEGTVRLVKS
;
A
#
# COMPACT_ATOMS: atom_id res chain seq x y z
N MET A 1 -7.52 -26.79 14.59
CA MET A 1 -8.52 -25.91 13.97
C MET A 1 -7.82 -24.60 13.72
N THR A 2 -7.52 -24.29 12.47
CA THR A 2 -6.92 -23.01 12.08
C THR A 2 -8.01 -21.96 12.22
N SER A 3 -7.96 -21.11 13.24
CA SER A 3 -8.93 -20.04 13.40
C SER A 3 -8.73 -19.07 12.24
N ILE A 4 -9.65 -19.09 11.29
CA ILE A 4 -9.78 -18.01 10.33
C ILE A 4 -10.16 -16.80 11.17
N ALA A 5 -9.25 -15.83 11.29
CA ALA A 5 -9.55 -14.58 11.98
C ALA A 5 -10.48 -13.75 11.09
N LEU A 6 -11.75 -14.20 10.97
CA LEU A 6 -12.80 -13.52 10.22
C LEU A 6 -13.33 -12.27 10.96
N ASN A 7 -12.83 -11.98 12.17
CA ASN A 7 -13.30 -10.85 12.95
C ASN A 7 -12.35 -9.66 12.77
N VAL A 8 -12.79 -8.72 11.96
CA VAL A 8 -12.43 -7.32 12.17
C VAL A 8 -13.11 -6.89 13.45
N ARG A 9 -12.34 -6.59 14.51
CA ARG A 9 -12.88 -5.84 15.65
C ARG A 9 -13.57 -4.59 15.09
N ALA A 10 -14.74 -4.26 15.61
CA ALA A 10 -15.35 -2.98 15.29
C ALA A 10 -14.28 -1.90 15.48
N THR A 11 -14.09 -1.04 14.50
CA THR A 11 -13.02 -0.03 14.48
C THR A 11 -13.01 0.79 15.79
N GLN A 12 -14.17 1.05 16.38
CA GLN A 12 -14.29 1.77 17.65
C GLN A 12 -13.63 1.04 18.83
N THR A 13 -13.87 -0.26 19.00
CA THR A 13 -13.22 -1.02 20.09
C THR A 13 -11.70 -1.03 19.94
N LEU A 14 -11.19 -1.10 18.71
CA LEU A 14 -9.75 -1.04 18.43
C LEU A 14 -9.18 0.33 18.79
N ILE A 15 -9.90 1.40 18.45
CA ILE A 15 -9.51 2.78 18.80
C ILE A 15 -9.47 2.95 20.31
N ASP A 16 -10.50 2.52 21.03
CA ASP A 16 -10.59 2.63 22.49
C ASP A 16 -9.42 1.90 23.18
N ASP A 17 -9.08 0.69 22.70
CA ASP A 17 -7.92 -0.07 23.18
C ASP A 17 -6.60 0.70 22.97
N TYR A 18 -6.41 1.32 21.79
CA TYR A 18 -5.18 2.06 21.50
C TYR A 18 -5.10 3.39 22.25
N VAL A 19 -6.21 4.09 22.45
CA VAL A 19 -6.28 5.29 23.29
C VAL A 19 -5.86 4.96 24.73
N ALA A 20 -6.38 3.87 25.28
CA ALA A 20 -6.00 3.44 26.63
C ALA A 20 -4.50 3.13 26.73
N GLN A 21 -3.95 2.41 25.74
CA GLN A 21 -2.52 2.11 25.68
C GLN A 21 -1.67 3.39 25.53
N ALA A 22 -2.09 4.33 24.67
CA ALA A 22 -1.39 5.59 24.44
C ALA A 22 -1.30 6.44 25.72
N LYS A 23 -2.39 6.54 26.48
CA LYS A 23 -2.39 7.19 27.79
C LYS A 23 -1.45 6.53 28.78
N LEU A 24 -1.44 5.20 28.80
CA LEU A 24 -0.55 4.45 29.69
C LEU A 24 0.94 4.71 29.38
N VAL A 25 1.30 4.70 28.08
CA VAL A 25 2.69 4.87 27.61
C VAL A 25 3.19 6.30 27.86
N THR A 26 2.33 7.30 27.62
CA THR A 26 2.71 8.73 27.73
C THR A 26 2.49 9.31 29.13
N GLY A 27 1.71 8.64 29.98
CA GLY A 27 1.28 9.18 31.28
C GLY A 27 0.29 10.32 31.21
N LYS A 28 -0.24 10.63 30.01
CA LYS A 28 -1.22 11.72 29.82
C LYS A 28 -2.61 11.29 30.28
N SER A 29 -3.32 12.20 30.95
CA SER A 29 -4.69 11.96 31.47
C SER A 29 -5.79 12.40 30.50
N THR A 30 -5.48 13.33 29.59
CA THR A 30 -6.43 13.86 28.59
C THR A 30 -6.56 12.87 27.42
N ASP A 31 -7.69 12.94 26.70
CA ASP A 31 -7.87 12.16 25.48
C ASP A 31 -6.98 12.69 24.34
N PRO A 32 -6.39 11.82 23.53
CA PRO A 32 -5.64 12.24 22.35
C PRO A 32 -6.57 12.62 21.21
N GLN A 33 -6.08 13.43 20.29
CA GLN A 33 -6.59 13.43 18.94
C GLN A 33 -6.09 12.17 18.23
N ILE A 34 -6.80 11.70 17.20
CA ILE A 34 -6.50 10.42 16.55
C ILE A 34 -6.47 10.59 15.04
N VAL A 35 -5.39 10.16 14.41
CA VAL A 35 -5.40 9.96 12.96
C VAL A 35 -5.56 8.48 12.67
N ILE A 36 -6.52 8.14 11.82
CA ILE A 36 -6.72 6.81 11.26
C ILE A 36 -6.31 6.84 9.80
N SER A 37 -5.23 6.15 9.46
CA SER A 37 -4.74 6.04 8.10
C SER A 37 -4.86 4.58 7.63
N PRO A 38 -5.73 4.27 6.65
CA PRO A 38 -5.92 2.91 6.20
C PRO A 38 -4.71 2.41 5.39
N TYR A 39 -4.62 1.10 5.25
CA TYR A 39 -3.73 0.47 4.27
C TYR A 39 -4.46 0.28 2.95
N ARG A 40 -3.71 -0.09 1.91
CA ARG A 40 -4.21 -0.22 0.55
C ARG A 40 -3.73 -1.50 -0.14
N PHE A 41 -4.49 -1.94 -1.12
CA PHE A 41 -3.99 -2.80 -2.19
C PHE A 41 -4.39 -2.26 -3.57
N ASN A 42 -3.67 -2.71 -4.59
CA ASN A 42 -3.93 -2.35 -5.97
C ASN A 42 -4.28 -3.62 -6.74
N PRO A 43 -5.57 -3.83 -7.07
CA PRO A 43 -5.99 -5.02 -7.83
C PRO A 43 -5.38 -5.06 -9.22
N LEU A 44 -5.18 -3.90 -9.86
CA LEU A 44 -4.55 -3.75 -11.17
C LEU A 44 -3.69 -2.48 -11.20
N GLY A 45 -2.68 -2.43 -12.06
CA GLY A 45 -1.76 -1.31 -12.18
C GLY A 45 -0.43 -1.52 -11.42
N ALA A 46 0.00 -2.78 -11.31
CA ALA A 46 1.27 -3.12 -10.63
C ALA A 46 2.48 -2.49 -11.31
N HIS A 47 3.28 -1.77 -10.54
CA HIS A 47 4.58 -1.25 -10.98
C HIS A 47 4.52 -0.29 -12.18
N ILE A 48 3.41 0.42 -12.39
CA ILE A 48 3.24 1.37 -13.50
C ILE A 48 3.01 2.81 -13.07
N ASP A 49 2.88 3.08 -11.79
CA ASP A 49 2.73 4.44 -11.25
C ASP A 49 3.94 5.34 -11.56
N HIS A 50 5.16 4.80 -11.42
CA HIS A 50 6.40 5.49 -11.82
C HIS A 50 6.63 5.47 -13.35
N GLN A 51 5.67 4.93 -14.13
CA GLN A 51 5.67 4.91 -15.60
C GLN A 51 4.54 5.76 -16.20
N GLY A 52 3.88 6.60 -15.42
CA GLY A 52 2.76 7.44 -15.86
C GLY A 52 1.49 6.65 -16.16
N GLY A 53 1.36 5.42 -15.65
CA GLY A 53 0.19 4.58 -15.85
C GLY A 53 -0.89 4.80 -14.82
N GLN A 54 -2.17 4.78 -15.23
CA GLN A 54 -3.29 4.76 -14.30
C GLN A 54 -3.29 3.46 -13.48
N VAL A 55 -3.84 3.51 -12.25
CA VAL A 55 -3.85 2.39 -11.30
C VAL A 55 -5.23 2.25 -10.69
N LEU A 56 -5.71 1.01 -10.53
CA LEU A 56 -6.86 0.72 -9.68
C LEU A 56 -6.40 0.44 -8.25
N ALA A 57 -7.03 1.11 -7.30
CA ALA A 57 -6.69 1.05 -5.89
C ALA A 57 -7.91 0.87 -5.00
N ARG A 58 -7.70 0.24 -3.83
CA ARG A 58 -8.74 0.10 -2.80
C ARG A 58 -8.09 0.16 -1.42
N CYS A 59 -8.63 1.00 -0.53
CA CYS A 59 -8.29 0.96 0.88
C CYS A 59 -8.93 -0.23 1.57
N VAL A 60 -8.25 -0.77 2.58
CA VAL A 60 -8.69 -1.92 3.35
C VAL A 60 -8.65 -1.62 4.85
N ASN A 61 -9.44 -2.37 5.61
CA ASN A 61 -9.62 -2.30 7.06
C ASN A 61 -8.39 -2.77 7.86
N GLN A 62 -7.21 -2.35 7.44
CA GLN A 62 -5.97 -2.40 8.20
C GLN A 62 -5.42 -0.99 8.29
N TYR A 63 -4.80 -0.62 9.40
CA TYR A 63 -4.55 0.78 9.71
C TYR A 63 -3.20 1.05 10.34
N THR A 64 -2.69 2.26 10.11
CA THR A 64 -1.92 3.02 11.09
C THR A 64 -2.88 3.85 11.91
N ILE A 65 -2.79 3.79 13.23
CA ILE A 65 -3.51 4.64 14.17
C ILE A 65 -2.48 5.45 14.94
N LEU A 66 -2.59 6.77 14.87
CA LEU A 66 -1.73 7.71 15.58
C LEU A 66 -2.56 8.44 16.63
N CYS A 67 -2.30 8.15 17.90
CA CYS A 67 -2.83 8.91 19.02
C CYS A 67 -1.85 10.03 19.34
N PHE A 68 -2.27 11.30 19.32
CA PHE A 68 -1.37 12.43 19.50
C PHE A 68 -1.99 13.56 20.32
N TRP A 69 -1.11 14.34 20.91
CA TRP A 69 -1.40 15.59 21.62
C TRP A 69 -0.50 16.66 21.06
N PRO A 70 -0.94 17.93 20.98
CA PRO A 70 -0.03 19.05 20.70
C PRO A 70 1.10 19.07 21.74
N SER A 71 2.32 19.31 21.30
CA SER A 71 3.45 19.54 22.20
C SER A 71 3.46 21.00 22.68
N ASP A 72 3.99 21.25 23.85
CA ASP A 72 4.17 22.63 24.35
C ASP A 72 5.36 23.36 23.70
N SER A 73 6.03 22.74 22.73
CA SER A 73 7.22 23.26 22.05
C SER A 73 7.30 22.78 20.60
N SER A 74 8.32 23.23 19.88
CA SER A 74 8.66 22.72 18.53
C SER A 74 9.23 21.30 18.51
N ARG A 75 9.47 20.68 19.69
CA ARG A 75 9.94 19.28 19.78
C ARG A 75 8.76 18.32 19.69
N SER A 76 8.97 17.24 18.98
CA SER A 76 8.05 16.10 18.93
C SER A 76 8.59 14.96 19.78
N SER A 77 7.70 14.20 20.40
CA SER A 77 8.01 12.90 20.98
C SER A 77 7.18 11.81 20.30
N LEU A 78 7.79 10.67 20.04
CA LEU A 78 7.12 9.54 19.40
C LEU A 78 7.42 8.26 20.15
N HIS A 79 6.36 7.48 20.39
CA HIS A 79 6.43 6.15 20.97
C HIS A 79 5.86 5.12 19.98
N ALA A 80 6.53 4.00 19.81
CA ALA A 80 6.06 2.89 18.98
C ALA A 80 6.34 1.55 19.65
N ASN A 81 5.43 0.60 19.50
CA ASN A 81 5.68 -0.79 19.82
C ASN A 81 6.22 -1.46 18.55
N LEU A 82 7.48 -1.88 18.57
CA LEU A 82 8.11 -2.53 17.42
C LEU A 82 7.68 -4.00 17.31
N GLU A 83 8.00 -4.60 16.17
CA GLU A 83 7.62 -5.99 15.85
C GLU A 83 8.08 -7.03 16.89
N ASN A 84 9.11 -6.70 17.67
CA ASN A 84 9.59 -7.55 18.78
C ASN A 84 8.78 -7.39 20.08
N GLY A 85 7.76 -6.52 20.10
CA GLY A 85 6.92 -6.24 21.26
C GLY A 85 7.53 -5.25 22.26
N GLU A 86 8.69 -4.65 21.94
CA GLU A 86 9.32 -3.65 22.79
C GLU A 86 8.87 -2.23 22.43
N TRP A 87 8.61 -1.43 23.47
CA TRP A 87 8.33 -0.01 23.30
C TRP A 87 9.63 0.76 23.10
N GLN A 88 9.67 1.54 22.02
CA GLN A 88 10.73 2.50 21.78
C GLN A 88 10.18 3.91 21.80
N SER A 89 11.02 4.86 22.21
CA SER A 89 10.67 6.28 22.32
C SER A 89 11.80 7.12 21.78
N THR A 90 11.45 8.19 21.10
CA THR A 90 12.40 9.18 20.56
C THR A 90 11.85 10.58 20.75
N GLN A 91 12.74 11.57 20.76
CA GLN A 91 12.42 12.99 20.72
C GLN A 91 13.22 13.68 19.64
N PHE A 92 12.61 14.55 18.88
CA PHE A 92 13.24 15.25 17.76
C PHE A 92 12.62 16.62 17.48
N SER A 93 13.33 17.47 16.77
CA SER A 93 12.85 18.76 16.26
C SER A 93 13.21 18.91 14.78
N THR A 94 12.70 19.96 14.13
CA THR A 94 12.96 20.26 12.72
C THR A 94 14.46 20.45 12.36
N SER A 95 15.28 20.78 13.36
CA SER A 95 16.72 21.06 13.15
C SER A 95 17.64 19.87 13.37
N GLU A 96 17.10 18.70 13.75
CA GLU A 96 17.89 17.54 14.20
C GLU A 96 17.69 16.33 13.26
N LEU A 97 18.00 16.49 11.96
CA LEU A 97 18.20 15.34 11.09
C LEU A 97 19.64 14.85 11.35
N GLU A 98 19.78 13.85 12.20
CA GLU A 98 21.04 13.14 12.37
C GLU A 98 21.26 12.17 11.20
N ASP A 99 22.53 11.93 10.81
CA ASP A 99 22.92 11.05 9.70
C ASP A 99 22.60 9.55 9.92
N GLU A 100 22.11 9.14 11.09
CA GLU A 100 21.76 7.76 11.37
C GLU A 100 20.23 7.53 11.28
N TYR A 101 19.87 6.70 10.31
CA TYR A 101 18.47 6.33 10.02
C TYR A 101 17.93 5.31 11.03
N GLY A 102 17.20 5.78 12.03
CA GLY A 102 16.48 4.96 12.99
C GLY A 102 15.08 4.56 12.52
N TRP A 103 14.36 3.85 13.38
CA TRP A 103 12.94 3.48 13.18
C TRP A 103 12.02 4.70 13.04
N ASP A 104 12.43 5.85 13.55
CA ASP A 104 11.72 7.12 13.61
C ASP A 104 11.99 8.04 12.39
N LEU A 105 12.79 7.59 11.41
CA LEU A 105 13.13 8.35 10.22
C LEU A 105 11.91 8.99 9.54
N MET A 106 10.82 8.22 9.35
CA MET A 106 9.63 8.72 8.65
C MET A 106 8.96 9.87 9.40
N ALA A 107 8.95 9.83 10.75
CA ALA A 107 8.40 10.91 11.55
C ALA A 107 9.27 12.17 11.49
N ARG A 108 10.60 12.02 11.64
CA ARG A 108 11.56 13.13 11.53
C ARG A 108 11.50 13.78 10.15
N ALA A 109 11.53 12.98 9.09
CA ALA A 109 11.41 13.47 7.73
C ALA A 109 10.06 14.18 7.47
N SER A 110 8.96 13.69 8.05
CA SER A 110 7.65 14.36 7.94
C SER A 110 7.66 15.76 8.57
N VAL A 111 8.31 15.93 9.72
CA VAL A 111 8.49 17.25 10.34
C VAL A 111 9.28 18.18 9.43
N THR A 112 10.40 17.71 8.89
CA THR A 112 11.26 18.52 8.00
C THR A 112 10.53 18.91 6.71
N VAL A 113 9.89 17.93 6.05
CA VAL A 113 9.20 18.18 4.78
C VAL A 113 8.02 19.14 4.96
N LEU A 114 7.29 19.07 6.09
CA LEU A 114 6.22 20.00 6.38
C LEU A 114 6.76 21.40 6.71
N ALA A 115 7.88 21.49 7.44
CA ALA A 115 8.52 22.78 7.74
C ALA A 115 9.06 23.49 6.48
N ASP A 116 9.51 22.74 5.47
CA ASP A 116 9.86 23.28 4.16
C ASP A 116 8.62 23.81 3.39
N PHE A 117 7.46 23.22 3.63
CA PHE A 117 6.22 23.58 2.94
C PHE A 117 5.52 24.77 3.59
N ALA A 118 5.45 24.82 4.93
CA ALA A 118 4.77 25.85 5.69
C ALA A 118 5.45 26.11 7.02
N HIS A 119 5.16 27.28 7.60
CA HIS A 119 5.70 27.63 8.92
C HIS A 119 5.14 26.71 10.01
N THR A 120 6.02 26.06 10.75
CA THR A 120 5.69 25.14 11.84
C THR A 120 6.33 25.63 13.14
N GLU A 121 5.53 25.75 14.19
CA GLU A 121 5.97 26.19 15.53
C GLU A 121 5.82 25.09 16.57
N GLN A 122 4.92 24.14 16.31
CA GLN A 122 4.49 23.15 17.28
C GLN A 122 4.79 21.72 16.81
N GLY A 123 5.39 20.93 17.73
CA GLY A 123 5.51 19.48 17.56
C GLY A 123 4.29 18.73 18.08
N PHE A 124 4.39 17.41 18.13
CA PHE A 124 3.40 16.54 18.76
C PHE A 124 4.04 15.58 19.78
N ASP A 125 3.26 15.15 20.76
CA ASP A 125 3.53 13.97 21.57
C ASP A 125 2.64 12.83 21.04
N ALA A 126 3.20 11.76 20.51
CA ALA A 126 2.41 10.75 19.80
C ALA A 126 2.77 9.33 20.15
N VAL A 127 1.78 8.45 20.02
CA VAL A 127 1.94 6.99 20.05
C VAL A 127 1.38 6.42 18.74
N VAL A 128 2.21 5.67 18.02
CA VAL A 128 1.82 5.06 16.75
C VAL A 128 1.60 3.56 16.90
N PHE A 129 0.50 3.09 16.29
CA PHE A 129 0.12 1.69 16.23
C PHE A 129 -0.09 1.26 14.78
N GLY A 130 0.27 0.02 14.47
CA GLY A 130 0.00 -0.60 13.17
C GLY A 130 -0.71 -1.94 13.36
N THR A 131 -1.79 -2.17 12.62
CA THR A 131 -2.53 -3.47 12.68
C THR A 131 -1.80 -4.58 11.94
N MET A 132 -1.07 -4.23 10.88
CA MET A 132 -0.24 -5.14 10.07
C MET A 132 0.96 -4.39 9.50
N VAL A 133 2.04 -4.31 10.25
CA VAL A 133 3.27 -3.61 9.81
C VAL A 133 4.07 -4.52 8.86
N SER A 134 4.78 -3.91 7.90
CA SER A 134 5.69 -4.60 6.95
C SER A 134 5.08 -5.71 6.09
N CYS A 135 3.76 -5.72 5.92
CA CYS A 135 3.04 -6.78 5.20
C CYS A 135 2.76 -6.46 3.71
N GLY A 136 3.47 -5.51 3.09
CA GLY A 136 3.28 -5.15 1.68
C GLY A 136 1.98 -4.36 1.40
N LEU A 137 1.39 -3.75 2.42
CA LEU A 137 0.12 -3.01 2.37
C LEU A 137 0.31 -1.49 2.41
N SER A 138 1.51 -1.00 2.12
CA SER A 138 1.92 0.42 2.21
C SER A 138 1.76 1.04 3.59
N SER A 139 2.13 0.28 4.63
CA SER A 139 2.18 0.82 5.99
C SER A 139 3.13 2.03 6.10
N SER A 140 4.17 2.13 5.26
CA SER A 140 5.06 3.30 5.21
C SER A 140 4.33 4.56 4.75
N ALA A 141 3.62 4.52 3.62
CA ALA A 141 2.83 5.65 3.16
C ALA A 141 1.72 6.01 4.17
N SER A 142 1.06 4.99 4.75
CA SER A 142 0.02 5.20 5.76
C SER A 142 0.55 5.91 7.00
N VAL A 143 1.70 5.53 7.53
CA VAL A 143 2.27 6.17 8.72
C VAL A 143 2.77 7.58 8.43
N ILE A 144 3.37 7.83 7.26
CA ILE A 144 3.80 9.17 6.84
C ILE A 144 2.60 10.10 6.73
N LEU A 145 1.52 9.65 6.08
CA LEU A 145 0.28 10.42 5.98
C LEU A 145 -0.34 10.72 7.35
N ALA A 146 -0.25 9.77 8.31
CA ALA A 146 -0.70 10.00 9.67
C ALA A 146 0.14 11.08 10.36
N TYR A 147 1.47 11.06 10.23
CA TYR A 147 2.33 12.09 10.80
C TYR A 147 2.08 13.47 10.19
N LEU A 148 2.00 13.56 8.86
CA LEU A 148 1.74 14.83 8.16
C LEU A 148 0.37 15.41 8.55
N THR A 149 -0.66 14.57 8.67
CA THR A 149 -2.01 14.99 9.08
C THR A 149 -2.00 15.54 10.52
N ALA A 150 -1.33 14.85 11.45
CA ALA A 150 -1.23 15.31 12.84
C ALA A 150 -0.41 16.59 12.98
N LEU A 151 0.74 16.69 12.30
CA LEU A 151 1.60 17.87 12.30
C LEU A 151 0.89 19.09 11.68
N ALA A 152 0.11 18.88 10.63
CA ALA A 152 -0.68 19.93 10.01
C ALA A 152 -1.77 20.44 10.97
N ASP A 153 -2.47 19.52 11.65
CA ASP A 153 -3.52 19.91 12.62
C ASP A 153 -2.96 20.73 13.79
N VAL A 154 -1.86 20.30 14.42
CA VAL A 154 -1.27 21.04 15.56
C VAL A 154 -0.72 22.41 15.16
N ASN A 155 -0.36 22.61 13.90
CA ASN A 155 0.14 23.89 13.37
C ASN A 155 -0.94 24.69 12.63
N ASN A 156 -2.20 24.23 12.60
CA ASN A 156 -3.32 24.86 11.87
C ASN A 156 -3.00 25.06 10.37
N ILE A 157 -2.28 24.12 9.75
CA ILE A 157 -1.94 24.11 8.33
C ILE A 157 -3.03 23.35 7.59
N GLU A 158 -3.66 23.99 6.61
CA GLU A 158 -4.57 23.31 5.70
C GLU A 158 -3.76 22.62 4.57
N LEU A 159 -3.88 21.29 4.48
CA LEU A 159 -3.26 20.49 3.41
C LEU A 159 -4.35 19.97 2.48
N HIS A 160 -4.21 20.28 1.19
CA HIS A 160 -5.04 19.65 0.17
C HIS A 160 -4.54 18.23 -0.13
N ALA A 161 -5.37 17.43 -0.79
CA ALA A 161 -5.04 16.04 -1.11
C ALA A 161 -3.73 15.92 -1.90
N GLN A 162 -3.50 16.82 -2.85
CA GLN A 162 -2.28 16.86 -3.65
C GLN A 162 -1.04 17.19 -2.81
N ASP A 163 -1.17 18.08 -1.83
CA ASP A 163 -0.07 18.43 -0.92
C ASP A 163 0.32 17.22 -0.07
N LEU A 164 -0.66 16.51 0.51
CA LEU A 164 -0.43 15.28 1.29
C LEU A 164 0.28 14.21 0.45
N VAL A 165 -0.13 14.01 -0.81
CA VAL A 165 0.52 13.07 -1.72
C VAL A 165 1.97 13.46 -1.96
N GLU A 166 2.23 14.72 -2.32
CA GLU A 166 3.58 15.20 -2.66
C GLU A 166 4.51 15.21 -1.44
N LEU A 167 4.05 15.71 -0.29
CA LEU A 167 4.85 15.72 0.93
C LEU A 167 5.19 14.30 1.39
N SER A 168 4.23 13.36 1.32
CA SER A 168 4.47 11.96 1.65
C SER A 168 5.44 11.29 0.68
N ARG A 169 5.36 11.60 -0.63
CA ARG A 169 6.32 11.15 -1.64
C ARG A 169 7.73 11.65 -1.32
N ARG A 170 7.88 12.94 -0.98
CA ARG A 170 9.19 13.52 -0.60
C ARG A 170 9.81 12.78 0.58
N VAL A 171 9.03 12.43 1.61
CA VAL A 171 9.55 11.63 2.73
C VAL A 171 10.12 10.29 2.25
N GLU A 172 9.44 9.57 1.36
CA GLU A 172 9.95 8.28 0.86
C GLU A 172 11.11 8.41 -0.13
N ASN A 173 11.06 9.38 -1.03
CA ASN A 173 12.06 9.50 -2.08
C ASN A 173 13.33 10.17 -1.57
N ASP A 174 13.21 11.31 -0.87
CA ASP A 174 14.37 12.13 -0.49
C ASP A 174 15.10 11.56 0.74
N TYR A 175 14.37 10.87 1.66
CA TYR A 175 14.95 10.37 2.92
C TYR A 175 15.14 8.86 2.97
N ARG A 176 14.32 8.06 2.25
CA ARG A 176 14.51 6.61 2.15
C ARG A 176 15.20 6.15 0.88
N GLY A 177 15.41 7.06 -0.08
CA GLY A 177 16.09 6.77 -1.34
C GLY A 177 15.30 5.81 -2.26
N LEU A 178 13.97 5.78 -2.16
CA LEU A 178 13.11 4.99 -3.01
C LEU A 178 12.71 5.81 -4.24
N ASN A 179 12.87 5.26 -5.44
CA ASN A 179 12.40 5.87 -6.68
C ASN A 179 10.98 5.37 -7.02
N ASN A 180 10.09 5.32 -6.01
CA ASN A 180 8.70 4.93 -6.21
C ASN A 180 7.87 6.08 -6.81
N GLY A 181 6.74 5.74 -7.45
CA GLY A 181 5.71 6.69 -7.83
C GLY A 181 4.82 7.06 -6.63
N VAL A 182 3.63 7.55 -6.92
CA VAL A 182 2.69 8.10 -5.93
C VAL A 182 1.50 7.21 -5.64
N GLN A 183 1.50 5.99 -6.18
CA GLN A 183 0.37 5.06 -6.07
C GLN A 183 -0.08 4.82 -4.64
N ASP A 184 0.88 4.62 -3.73
CA ASP A 184 0.62 4.26 -2.35
C ASP A 184 -0.07 5.40 -1.60
N GLN A 185 0.49 6.59 -1.71
CA GLN A 185 -0.02 7.82 -1.12
C GLN A 185 -1.41 8.17 -1.67
N MET A 186 -1.52 8.18 -3.02
CA MET A 186 -2.78 8.47 -3.69
C MET A 186 -3.89 7.47 -3.32
N SER A 187 -3.56 6.17 -3.23
CA SER A 187 -4.54 5.14 -2.85
C SER A 187 -5.17 5.44 -1.49
N ILE A 188 -4.38 5.93 -0.53
CA ILE A 188 -4.83 6.24 0.82
C ILE A 188 -5.53 7.60 0.88
N VAL A 189 -4.95 8.62 0.24
CA VAL A 189 -5.49 10.00 0.26
C VAL A 189 -6.82 10.10 -0.46
N PHE A 190 -6.96 9.41 -1.60
CA PHE A 190 -8.20 9.36 -2.39
C PHE A 190 -9.05 8.13 -2.10
N GLY A 191 -8.82 7.41 -0.98
CA GLY A 191 -9.61 6.25 -0.63
C GLY A 191 -11.09 6.58 -0.40
N GLN A 192 -11.98 5.72 -0.93
CA GLN A 192 -13.43 5.83 -0.70
C GLN A 192 -14.00 4.45 -0.39
N GLN A 193 -14.88 4.38 0.62
CA GLN A 193 -15.56 3.14 0.98
C GLN A 193 -16.47 2.64 -0.15
N GLN A 194 -16.62 1.33 -0.26
CA GLN A 194 -17.48 0.65 -1.22
C GLN A 194 -17.20 1.11 -2.67
N SER A 195 -15.91 1.28 -2.98
CA SER A 195 -15.46 1.65 -4.32
C SER A 195 -14.06 1.15 -4.63
N ILE A 196 -13.74 1.12 -5.91
CA ILE A 196 -12.37 1.09 -6.40
C ILE A 196 -12.05 2.48 -6.98
N SER A 197 -10.88 3.02 -6.63
CA SER A 197 -10.41 4.29 -7.16
C SER A 197 -9.53 4.06 -8.39
N LEU A 198 -9.90 4.62 -9.53
CA LEU A 198 -9.02 4.77 -10.69
C LEU A 198 -8.18 6.03 -10.49
N LEU A 199 -6.91 5.84 -10.21
CA LEU A 199 -5.94 6.89 -9.93
C LEU A 199 -5.25 7.31 -11.23
N ASP A 200 -5.20 8.60 -11.51
CA ASP A 200 -4.36 9.19 -12.53
C ASP A 200 -3.12 9.78 -11.87
N VAL A 201 -1.99 9.09 -12.01
CA VAL A 201 -0.76 9.45 -11.28
C VAL A 201 -0.10 10.72 -11.80
N GLU A 202 -0.32 11.08 -13.07
CA GLU A 202 0.24 12.31 -13.65
C GLU A 202 -0.59 13.53 -13.24
N ALA A 203 -1.93 13.41 -13.24
CA ALA A 203 -2.84 14.46 -12.82
C ALA A 203 -3.03 14.56 -11.30
N VAL A 204 -2.48 13.62 -10.53
CA VAL A 204 -2.69 13.46 -9.07
C VAL A 204 -4.18 13.58 -8.72
N SER A 205 -5.00 12.77 -9.38
CA SER A 205 -6.44 12.77 -9.25
C SER A 205 -7.03 11.36 -9.22
N ALA A 206 -8.27 11.22 -8.76
CA ALA A 206 -8.95 9.95 -8.69
C ALA A 206 -10.38 10.03 -9.21
N ARG A 207 -10.83 8.97 -9.88
CA ARG A 207 -12.24 8.71 -10.20
C ARG A 207 -12.67 7.47 -9.42
N HIS A 208 -13.70 7.62 -8.59
CA HIS A 208 -14.25 6.50 -7.84
C HIS A 208 -15.26 5.72 -8.69
N ILE A 209 -15.13 4.42 -8.68
CA ILE A 209 -16.04 3.46 -9.30
C ILE A 209 -16.69 2.67 -8.18
N ALA A 210 -17.99 2.87 -7.97
CA ALA A 210 -18.73 2.19 -6.92
C ALA A 210 -18.63 0.67 -7.05
N ASP A 211 -18.71 -0.04 -5.95
CA ASP A 211 -18.81 -1.50 -5.96
C ASP A 211 -20.11 -1.89 -6.66
N PRO A 212 -20.09 -2.80 -7.65
CA PRO A 212 -21.29 -3.28 -8.31
C PRO A 212 -22.11 -4.19 -7.37
N ASP A 213 -23.40 -4.37 -7.68
CA ASP A 213 -24.32 -5.21 -6.88
C ASP A 213 -23.81 -6.66 -6.74
N GLU A 214 -23.09 -7.16 -7.73
CA GLU A 214 -22.47 -8.49 -7.74
C GLU A 214 -21.44 -8.67 -6.61
N MET A 215 -20.87 -7.56 -6.08
CA MET A 215 -19.98 -7.61 -4.92
C MET A 215 -20.70 -8.08 -3.64
N ASP A 216 -22.03 -8.05 -3.57
CA ASP A 216 -22.76 -8.63 -2.47
C ASP A 216 -22.56 -10.15 -2.35
N GLN A 217 -22.21 -10.82 -3.45
CA GLN A 217 -21.91 -12.25 -3.53
C GLN A 217 -20.39 -12.54 -3.49
N CYS A 218 -19.56 -11.52 -3.39
CA CYS A 218 -18.13 -11.64 -3.43
C CYS A 218 -17.46 -11.02 -2.20
N ARG A 219 -16.18 -11.34 -1.98
CA ARG A 219 -15.34 -10.70 -0.96
C ARG A 219 -13.90 -10.65 -1.43
N PHE A 220 -13.17 -9.64 -0.96
CA PHE A 220 -11.72 -9.70 -0.97
C PHE A 220 -11.20 -10.38 0.29
N LEU A 221 -10.33 -11.36 0.10
CA LEU A 221 -9.52 -11.96 1.15
C LEU A 221 -8.08 -11.50 1.00
N MET A 222 -7.42 -11.29 2.11
CA MET A 222 -6.02 -11.00 2.21
C MET A 222 -5.31 -12.15 2.93
N CYS A 223 -4.30 -12.75 2.29
CA CYS A 223 -3.46 -13.76 2.90
C CYS A 223 -2.06 -13.20 3.16
N TYR A 224 -1.70 -13.02 4.43
CA TYR A 224 -0.33 -12.72 4.82
C TYR A 224 0.52 -13.99 4.70
N SER A 225 1.60 -13.91 3.93
CA SER A 225 2.48 -15.05 3.67
C SER A 225 3.23 -15.55 4.91
N GLY A 226 3.29 -14.78 5.98
CA GLY A 226 4.12 -15.06 7.16
C GLY A 226 5.55 -14.52 7.04
N VAL A 227 5.88 -13.91 5.89
CA VAL A 227 7.20 -13.34 5.61
C VAL A 227 7.06 -11.84 5.41
N SER A 228 7.70 -11.07 6.29
CA SER A 228 7.74 -9.62 6.18
C SER A 228 8.60 -9.18 4.99
N ARG A 229 8.32 -8.00 4.49
CA ARG A 229 9.03 -7.41 3.37
C ARG A 229 10.45 -7.03 3.79
N ASN A 230 11.44 -7.80 3.41
CA ASN A 230 12.82 -7.32 3.36
C ASN A 230 13.01 -6.53 2.06
N LEU A 231 12.81 -5.23 2.14
CA LEU A 231 13.14 -4.32 1.04
C LEU A 231 14.64 -4.25 0.86
N THR A 232 15.10 -4.95 -0.13
CA THR A 232 16.27 -4.48 -0.84
C THR A 232 15.79 -3.39 -1.80
N GLY A 233 15.82 -2.12 -1.40
CA GLY A 233 15.50 -0.97 -2.27
C GLY A 233 16.26 -1.03 -3.60
N SER A 234 17.37 -1.78 -3.64
CA SER A 234 18.16 -2.09 -4.83
C SER A 234 17.39 -2.77 -5.96
N LEU A 235 16.54 -3.77 -5.70
CA LEU A 235 15.81 -4.48 -6.77
C LEU A 235 14.68 -3.63 -7.35
N PHE A 236 13.96 -2.88 -6.52
CA PHE A 236 12.92 -1.97 -7.02
C PHE A 236 13.52 -0.88 -7.91
N ASN A 237 14.57 -0.18 -7.43
CA ASN A 237 15.24 0.85 -8.20
C ASN A 237 15.87 0.30 -9.50
N LEU A 238 16.35 -0.95 -9.48
CA LEU A 238 16.83 -1.63 -10.70
C LEU A 238 15.71 -1.78 -11.73
N ARG A 239 14.51 -2.20 -11.33
CA ARG A 239 13.36 -2.33 -12.25
C ARG A 239 12.94 -0.99 -12.84
N VAL A 240 12.96 0.08 -12.04
CA VAL A 240 12.72 1.46 -12.54
C VAL A 240 13.76 1.83 -13.61
N ALA A 241 15.05 1.55 -13.36
CA ALA A 241 16.12 1.84 -14.32
C ALA A 241 15.99 1.02 -15.62
N GLU A 242 15.62 -0.26 -15.53
CA GLU A 242 15.36 -1.13 -16.70
C GLU A 242 14.18 -0.61 -17.55
N CYS A 243 13.08 -0.16 -16.92
CA CYS A 243 11.96 0.46 -17.62
C CYS A 243 12.37 1.77 -18.32
N ARG A 244 13.18 2.60 -17.65
CA ARG A 244 13.72 3.82 -18.25
C ARG A 244 14.59 3.51 -19.47
N ALA A 245 15.48 2.53 -19.38
CA ALA A 245 16.31 2.10 -20.49
C ALA A 245 15.46 1.61 -21.68
N ALA A 246 14.40 0.84 -21.42
CA ALA A 246 13.45 0.41 -22.45
C ALA A 246 12.75 1.60 -23.12
N ALA A 247 12.31 2.58 -22.32
CA ALA A 247 11.68 3.80 -22.83
C ALA A 247 12.61 4.58 -23.77
N GLN A 248 13.85 4.81 -23.36
CA GLN A 248 14.86 5.55 -24.13
C GLN A 248 15.24 4.84 -25.43
N LEU A 249 15.26 3.50 -25.47
CA LEU A 249 15.48 2.75 -26.72
C LEU A 249 14.29 2.85 -27.67
N LEU A 250 13.06 2.95 -27.17
CA LEU A 250 11.87 3.16 -27.98
C LEU A 250 11.71 4.61 -28.44
N TYR A 251 12.07 5.55 -27.57
CA TYR A 251 11.99 6.97 -27.81
C TYR A 251 13.02 7.72 -26.94
N ALA A 252 14.10 8.19 -27.55
CA ALA A 252 15.28 8.70 -26.85
C ALA A 252 15.01 9.85 -25.83
N GLN A 253 13.89 10.56 -25.98
CA GLN A 253 13.49 11.68 -25.13
C GLN A 253 12.60 11.24 -23.94
N ALA A 254 12.23 9.94 -23.86
CA ALA A 254 11.35 9.45 -22.82
C ALA A 254 12.14 9.16 -21.53
N ASP A 255 11.64 9.66 -20.41
CA ASP A 255 12.13 9.31 -19.09
C ASP A 255 11.47 8.04 -18.53
N HIS A 256 10.27 7.71 -19.02
CA HIS A 256 9.54 6.49 -18.66
C HIS A 256 8.67 6.01 -19.83
N LEU A 257 8.19 4.75 -19.75
CA LEU A 257 7.44 4.10 -20.84
C LEU A 257 6.12 4.81 -21.19
N GLY A 258 5.48 5.49 -20.26
CA GLY A 258 4.28 6.28 -20.52
C GLY A 258 4.50 7.48 -21.43
N GLN A 259 5.72 8.01 -21.52
CA GLN A 259 6.07 9.11 -22.44
C GLN A 259 6.37 8.65 -23.87
N VAL A 260 6.53 7.35 -24.10
CA VAL A 260 6.73 6.81 -25.44
C VAL A 260 5.46 7.03 -26.26
N PRO A 261 5.51 7.67 -27.44
CA PRO A 261 4.32 7.87 -28.28
C PRO A 261 3.61 6.56 -28.63
N LEU A 262 2.28 6.55 -28.63
CA LEU A 262 1.46 5.34 -28.90
C LEU A 262 1.87 4.58 -30.17
N LYS A 263 2.17 5.29 -31.27
CA LYS A 263 2.64 4.70 -32.53
C LYS A 263 3.95 3.90 -32.41
N LEU A 264 4.73 4.11 -31.34
CA LEU A 264 5.98 3.41 -31.07
C LEU A 264 5.81 2.26 -30.06
N ARG A 265 4.64 2.10 -29.43
CA ARG A 265 4.33 1.04 -28.47
C ARG A 265 3.80 -0.24 -29.15
N ASN A 266 4.23 -0.54 -30.36
CA ASN A 266 3.75 -1.71 -31.08
C ASN A 266 4.60 -2.95 -30.83
N PHE A 267 4.04 -4.13 -31.14
CA PHE A 267 4.65 -5.45 -30.88
C PHE A 267 6.02 -5.60 -31.54
N GLU A 268 6.18 -5.11 -32.77
CA GLU A 268 7.43 -5.22 -33.55
C GLU A 268 8.59 -4.48 -32.86
N ARG A 269 8.35 -3.21 -32.48
CA ARG A 269 9.35 -2.36 -31.81
C ARG A 269 9.70 -2.85 -30.42
N ILE A 270 8.69 -3.29 -29.66
CA ILE A 270 8.91 -3.88 -28.34
C ILE A 270 9.70 -5.19 -28.48
N GLY A 271 9.39 -6.01 -29.49
CA GLY A 271 10.10 -7.28 -29.76
C GLY A 271 11.55 -7.08 -30.24
N ALA A 272 11.89 -5.90 -30.77
CA ALA A 272 13.25 -5.56 -31.17
C ALA A 272 14.15 -5.09 -30.00
N LEU A 273 13.59 -4.83 -28.84
CA LEU A 273 14.38 -4.52 -27.62
C LEU A 273 15.16 -5.75 -27.17
N PRO A 274 16.26 -5.56 -26.40
CA PRO A 274 16.87 -6.66 -25.65
C PRO A 274 15.81 -7.38 -24.81
N ASP A 275 15.87 -8.70 -24.72
CA ASP A 275 14.81 -9.54 -24.13
C ASP A 275 14.35 -9.04 -22.74
N LEU A 276 15.30 -8.72 -21.88
CA LEU A 276 15.00 -8.17 -20.55
C LEU A 276 14.13 -6.91 -20.63
N LEU A 277 14.51 -5.95 -21.47
CA LEU A 277 13.83 -4.66 -21.63
C LEU A 277 12.49 -4.83 -22.36
N ALA A 278 12.41 -5.75 -23.30
CA ALA A 278 11.16 -6.14 -23.97
C ALA A 278 10.14 -6.68 -22.96
N ARG A 279 10.57 -7.50 -22.01
CA ARG A 279 9.69 -8.01 -20.94
C ARG A 279 9.19 -6.89 -20.04
N ARG A 280 10.04 -5.91 -19.65
CA ARG A 280 9.60 -4.72 -18.87
C ARG A 280 8.54 -3.92 -19.62
N ALA A 281 8.78 -3.61 -20.89
CA ALA A 281 7.82 -2.89 -21.73
C ALA A 281 6.49 -3.65 -21.88
N LYS A 282 6.54 -4.98 -22.13
CA LYS A 282 5.34 -5.83 -22.18
C LYS A 282 4.55 -5.81 -20.88
N HIS A 283 5.24 -5.83 -19.73
CA HIS A 283 4.56 -5.71 -18.43
C HIS A 283 3.82 -4.37 -18.34
N VAL A 284 4.56 -3.26 -18.53
CA VAL A 284 4.00 -1.90 -18.34
C VAL A 284 2.83 -1.64 -19.26
N TYR A 285 2.98 -1.88 -20.56
CA TYR A 285 1.89 -1.61 -21.50
C TYR A 285 0.70 -2.56 -21.33
N GLY A 286 0.97 -3.83 -21.05
CA GLY A 286 -0.10 -4.79 -20.75
C GLY A 286 -0.82 -4.46 -19.44
N GLU A 287 -0.13 -3.89 -18.46
CA GLU A 287 -0.75 -3.47 -17.21
C GLU A 287 -1.59 -2.21 -17.39
N MET A 288 -1.14 -1.23 -18.21
CA MET A 288 -1.95 -0.06 -18.60
C MET A 288 -3.26 -0.50 -19.27
N GLU A 289 -3.21 -1.49 -20.15
CA GLU A 289 -4.40 -2.04 -20.80
C GLU A 289 -5.32 -2.75 -19.80
N ARG A 290 -4.76 -3.59 -18.92
CA ARG A 290 -5.52 -4.31 -17.88
C ARG A 290 -6.25 -3.37 -16.91
N VAL A 291 -5.67 -2.23 -16.58
CA VAL A 291 -6.32 -1.21 -15.73
C VAL A 291 -7.58 -0.69 -16.41
N GLY A 292 -7.52 -0.34 -17.71
CA GLY A 292 -8.69 0.12 -18.46
C GLY A 292 -9.79 -0.94 -18.56
N LEU A 293 -9.40 -2.18 -18.93
CA LEU A 293 -10.32 -3.31 -19.02
C LEU A 293 -10.92 -3.64 -17.63
N GLY A 294 -10.12 -3.58 -16.57
CA GLY A 294 -10.57 -3.83 -15.22
C GLY A 294 -11.54 -2.77 -14.68
N ALA A 295 -11.29 -1.49 -15.01
CA ALA A 295 -12.23 -0.43 -14.66
C ALA A 295 -13.60 -0.66 -15.33
N THR A 296 -13.60 -1.09 -16.59
CA THR A 296 -14.82 -1.44 -17.33
C THR A 296 -15.50 -2.67 -16.73
N ALA A 297 -14.76 -3.77 -16.53
CA ALA A 297 -15.31 -5.00 -15.92
C ALA A 297 -15.94 -4.73 -14.55
N TRP A 298 -15.30 -3.87 -13.73
CA TRP A 298 -15.87 -3.49 -12.42
C TRP A 298 -17.16 -2.68 -12.56
N MET A 299 -17.22 -1.72 -13.48
CA MET A 299 -18.45 -0.94 -13.74
C MET A 299 -19.60 -1.80 -14.26
N ASP A 300 -19.27 -2.82 -15.03
CA ASP A 300 -20.26 -3.72 -15.65
C ASP A 300 -20.66 -4.89 -14.73
N GLY A 301 -20.05 -5.01 -13.53
CA GLY A 301 -20.29 -6.12 -12.59
C GLY A 301 -19.70 -7.46 -13.06
N ASP A 302 -18.82 -7.47 -14.06
CA ASP A 302 -18.15 -8.69 -14.54
C ASP A 302 -17.00 -9.09 -13.60
N ILE A 303 -17.37 -9.65 -12.45
CA ILE A 303 -16.46 -10.12 -11.40
C ILE A 303 -15.51 -11.19 -11.93
N ALA A 304 -15.97 -12.06 -12.82
CA ALA A 304 -15.14 -13.12 -13.40
C ALA A 304 -14.03 -12.54 -14.25
N GLN A 305 -14.35 -11.60 -15.15
CA GLN A 305 -13.37 -10.91 -15.97
C GLN A 305 -12.41 -10.09 -15.13
N PHE A 306 -12.89 -9.37 -14.11
CA PHE A 306 -12.03 -8.61 -13.20
C PHE A 306 -11.04 -9.53 -12.47
N GLY A 307 -11.50 -10.68 -11.98
CA GLY A 307 -10.65 -11.68 -11.33
C GLY A 307 -9.59 -12.25 -12.28
N GLU A 308 -9.97 -12.57 -13.51
CA GLU A 308 -9.02 -13.05 -14.52
C GLU A 308 -7.95 -12.00 -14.86
N LEU A 309 -8.31 -10.71 -14.94
CA LEU A 309 -7.35 -9.63 -15.12
C LEU A 309 -6.37 -9.52 -13.94
N MET A 310 -6.82 -9.79 -12.69
CA MET A 310 -5.94 -9.88 -11.52
C MET A 310 -4.92 -11.04 -11.68
N ASN A 311 -5.36 -12.22 -12.15
CA ASN A 311 -4.48 -13.36 -12.42
C ASN A 311 -3.44 -13.02 -13.48
N GLN A 312 -3.85 -12.40 -14.59
CA GLN A 312 -2.95 -11.98 -15.67
C GLN A 312 -1.94 -10.93 -15.21
N SER A 313 -2.37 -9.98 -14.38
CA SER A 313 -1.51 -8.97 -13.75
C SER A 313 -0.44 -9.64 -12.87
N CYS A 314 -0.85 -10.60 -12.03
CA CYS A 314 0.08 -11.35 -11.18
C CYS A 314 1.08 -12.15 -12.03
N HIS A 315 0.60 -12.88 -13.03
CA HIS A 315 1.45 -13.63 -13.96
C HIS A 315 2.48 -12.73 -14.68
N SER A 316 2.04 -11.56 -15.17
CA SER A 316 2.93 -10.59 -15.80
C SER A 316 3.93 -9.98 -14.82
N SER A 317 3.54 -9.75 -13.57
CA SER A 317 4.45 -9.30 -12.51
C SER A 317 5.55 -10.32 -12.26
N ILE A 318 5.23 -11.61 -12.23
CA ILE A 318 6.19 -12.71 -12.01
C ILE A 318 7.11 -12.87 -13.22
N HIS A 319 6.57 -13.01 -14.42
CA HIS A 319 7.34 -13.45 -15.60
C HIS A 319 7.93 -12.32 -16.44
N ASN A 320 7.26 -11.16 -16.51
CA ASN A 320 7.73 -10.03 -17.29
C ASN A 320 8.44 -8.97 -16.44
N TYR A 321 7.94 -8.69 -15.24
CA TYR A 321 8.56 -7.71 -14.34
C TYR A 321 9.60 -8.34 -13.40
N GLU A 322 9.52 -9.66 -13.22
CA GLU A 322 10.39 -10.46 -12.32
C GLU A 322 10.29 -9.96 -10.87
N SER A 323 9.08 -9.76 -10.40
CA SER A 323 8.72 -9.54 -9.00
C SER A 323 7.95 -10.75 -8.47
N GLY A 324 7.87 -10.86 -7.15
CA GLY A 324 7.24 -11.99 -6.48
C GLY A 324 8.27 -12.85 -5.75
N SER A 325 8.14 -12.93 -4.41
CA SER A 325 8.90 -13.89 -3.62
C SER A 325 8.35 -15.31 -3.82
N GLU A 326 9.15 -16.32 -3.52
CA GLU A 326 8.73 -17.73 -3.63
C GLU A 326 7.45 -18.03 -2.84
N TRP A 327 7.28 -17.41 -1.68
CA TRP A 327 6.09 -17.55 -0.83
C TRP A 327 4.83 -16.97 -1.48
N LEU A 328 4.94 -15.78 -2.09
CA LEU A 328 3.82 -15.12 -2.76
C LEU A 328 3.46 -15.81 -4.08
N ILE A 329 4.45 -16.29 -4.81
CA ILE A 329 4.24 -17.12 -6.03
C ILE A 329 3.53 -18.42 -5.65
N ALA A 330 3.97 -19.09 -4.57
CA ALA A 330 3.31 -20.30 -4.08
C ALA A 330 1.86 -20.05 -3.65
N LEU A 331 1.58 -18.94 -2.95
CA LEU A 331 0.22 -18.56 -2.59
C LEU A 331 -0.64 -18.29 -3.84
N HIS A 332 -0.08 -17.60 -4.85
CA HIS A 332 -0.76 -17.34 -6.12
C HIS A 332 -1.13 -18.63 -6.84
N ASP A 333 -0.17 -19.54 -6.98
CA ASP A 333 -0.36 -20.82 -7.67
C ASP A 333 -1.43 -21.68 -6.96
N ILE A 334 -1.35 -21.77 -5.62
CA ILE A 334 -2.35 -22.52 -4.82
C ILE A 334 -3.73 -21.88 -4.94
N ALA A 335 -3.83 -20.57 -4.84
CA ALA A 335 -5.11 -19.85 -4.86
C ALA A 335 -5.86 -20.05 -6.19
N ARG A 336 -5.16 -20.05 -7.33
CA ARG A 336 -5.74 -20.25 -8.66
C ARG A 336 -6.45 -21.58 -8.83
N GLU A 337 -6.01 -22.62 -8.12
CA GLU A 337 -6.58 -23.97 -8.21
C GLU A 337 -7.78 -24.16 -7.27
N ILE A 338 -8.11 -23.16 -6.42
CA ILE A 338 -9.22 -23.30 -5.47
C ILE A 338 -10.53 -22.84 -6.12
N PRO A 339 -11.53 -23.73 -6.28
CA PRO A 339 -12.81 -23.35 -6.85
C PRO A 339 -13.51 -22.28 -5.98
N GLY A 340 -13.99 -21.21 -6.62
CA GLY A 340 -14.59 -20.05 -5.97
C GLY A 340 -13.64 -18.88 -5.76
N VAL A 341 -12.37 -19.01 -6.17
CA VAL A 341 -11.46 -17.89 -6.35
C VAL A 341 -11.60 -17.38 -7.79
N TYR A 342 -12.09 -16.16 -7.97
CA TYR A 342 -12.23 -15.53 -9.28
C TYR A 342 -10.89 -15.03 -9.79
N GLY A 343 -10.04 -14.52 -8.90
CA GLY A 343 -8.71 -14.06 -9.23
C GLY A 343 -7.91 -13.68 -8.00
N ASN A 344 -6.60 -13.58 -8.19
CA ASN A 344 -5.71 -13.21 -7.09
C ASN A 344 -4.41 -12.58 -7.60
N ARG A 345 -3.80 -11.76 -6.73
CA ARG A 345 -2.46 -11.23 -6.93
C ARG A 345 -1.83 -10.75 -5.63
N PHE A 346 -0.53 -10.67 -5.57
CA PHE A 346 0.17 -10.08 -4.44
C PHE A 346 0.13 -8.54 -4.49
N SER A 347 0.24 -7.90 -3.33
CA SER A 347 0.24 -6.45 -3.14
C SER A 347 1.65 -5.89 -3.00
N GLY A 348 1.83 -4.62 -3.41
CA GLY A 348 3.09 -3.91 -3.34
C GLY A 348 4.17 -4.48 -4.24
N GLY A 349 5.43 -4.35 -3.84
CA GLY A 349 6.59 -4.74 -4.64
C GLY A 349 6.78 -6.25 -4.87
N GLY A 350 6.05 -7.12 -4.16
CA GLY A 350 6.12 -8.58 -4.34
C GLY A 350 7.27 -9.27 -3.60
N TYR A 351 8.02 -8.59 -2.75
CA TYR A 351 9.18 -9.17 -2.04
C TYR A 351 8.86 -9.77 -0.65
N GLY A 352 7.60 -10.10 -0.41
CA GLY A 352 6.99 -10.57 0.82
C GLY A 352 5.67 -9.86 1.07
N GLY A 353 4.97 -10.17 2.15
CA GLY A 353 3.71 -9.53 2.52
C GLY A 353 2.48 -10.33 2.14
N CYS A 354 1.51 -9.71 1.47
CA CYS A 354 0.18 -10.25 1.28
C CYS A 354 -0.18 -10.57 -0.17
N LEU A 355 -0.94 -11.66 -0.34
CA LEU A 355 -1.73 -11.95 -1.54
C LEU A 355 -3.18 -11.51 -1.29
N PHE A 356 -3.82 -10.88 -2.28
CA PHE A 356 -5.25 -10.60 -2.30
C PHE A 356 -5.97 -11.53 -3.25
N MET A 357 -7.16 -11.97 -2.86
CA MET A 357 -8.02 -12.86 -3.63
C MET A 357 -9.43 -12.28 -3.69
N LEU A 358 -10.02 -12.23 -4.86
CA LEU A 358 -11.45 -11.99 -5.06
C LEU A 358 -12.14 -13.35 -5.08
N VAL A 359 -13.07 -13.58 -4.16
CA VAL A 359 -13.65 -14.90 -3.89
C VAL A 359 -15.16 -14.85 -3.76
N ASP A 360 -15.80 -16.00 -3.99
CA ASP A 360 -17.20 -16.27 -3.65
C ASP A 360 -17.38 -16.15 -2.14
N LYS A 361 -18.36 -15.33 -1.73
CA LYS A 361 -18.66 -15.00 -0.34
C LYS A 361 -19.04 -16.23 0.48
N ASP A 362 -19.87 -17.11 -0.07
CA ASP A 362 -20.38 -18.29 0.63
C ASP A 362 -19.29 -19.35 0.81
N ARG A 363 -18.25 -19.31 0.01
CA ARG A 363 -17.11 -20.23 0.06
C ARG A 363 -15.90 -19.69 0.82
N THR A 364 -15.96 -18.47 1.31
CA THR A 364 -14.85 -17.75 1.96
C THR A 364 -14.10 -18.60 3.00
N ALA A 365 -14.82 -19.24 3.94
CA ALA A 365 -14.19 -20.04 5.00
C ALA A 365 -13.51 -21.30 4.45
N GLY A 366 -14.14 -21.97 3.47
CA GLY A 366 -13.57 -23.15 2.80
C GLY A 366 -12.33 -22.82 1.99
N ILE A 367 -12.36 -21.71 1.23
CA ILE A 367 -11.22 -21.21 0.45
C ILE A 367 -10.04 -20.90 1.36
N ALA A 368 -10.26 -20.14 2.43
CA ALA A 368 -9.21 -19.79 3.37
C ALA A 368 -8.60 -21.04 4.06
N ALA A 369 -9.43 -22.01 4.45
CA ALA A 369 -8.94 -23.26 5.05
C ALA A 369 -8.14 -24.10 4.06
N GLN A 370 -8.60 -24.22 2.81
CA GLN A 370 -7.89 -24.97 1.76
C GLN A 370 -6.56 -24.32 1.39
N LEU A 371 -6.55 -22.99 1.21
CA LEU A 371 -5.33 -22.22 0.94
C LEU A 371 -4.29 -22.45 2.03
N MET A 372 -4.69 -22.22 3.29
CA MET A 372 -3.78 -22.36 4.43
C MET A 372 -3.29 -23.80 4.61
N LYS A 373 -4.15 -24.82 4.40
CA LYS A 373 -3.74 -26.23 4.47
C LYS A 373 -2.63 -26.53 3.45
N SER A 374 -2.81 -26.11 2.20
CA SER A 374 -1.84 -26.35 1.13
C SER A 374 -0.56 -25.56 1.34
N TYR A 375 -0.69 -24.28 1.72
CA TYR A 375 0.44 -23.39 1.93
C TYR A 375 1.31 -23.81 3.12
N ILE A 376 0.71 -24.12 4.27
CA ILE A 376 1.44 -24.61 5.46
C ILE A 376 1.96 -26.04 5.25
N GLY A 377 1.33 -26.83 4.38
CA GLY A 377 1.89 -28.11 3.93
C GLY A 377 3.22 -27.95 3.19
N ARG A 378 3.37 -26.87 2.42
CA ARG A 378 4.61 -26.53 1.71
C ARG A 378 5.63 -25.79 2.58
N TYR A 379 5.18 -24.96 3.51
CA TYR A 379 6.00 -24.12 4.41
C TYR A 379 5.58 -24.32 5.87
N PRO A 380 5.93 -25.45 6.51
CA PRO A 380 5.48 -25.77 7.86
C PRO A 380 5.95 -24.78 8.95
N GLU A 381 7.09 -24.12 8.73
CA GLU A 381 7.70 -23.11 9.60
C GLU A 381 6.84 -21.84 9.73
N LEU A 382 5.97 -21.58 8.76
CA LEU A 382 5.08 -20.40 8.78
C LEU A 382 3.76 -20.65 9.51
N ARG A 383 3.61 -21.84 10.11
CA ARG A 383 2.43 -22.18 10.91
C ARG A 383 2.27 -21.24 12.10
N GLY A 384 1.09 -20.62 12.22
CA GLY A 384 0.79 -19.64 13.28
C GLY A 384 1.25 -18.21 12.96
N ILE A 385 2.05 -18.02 11.90
CA ILE A 385 2.51 -16.70 11.43
C ILE A 385 1.66 -16.28 10.22
N ALA A 386 1.61 -17.11 9.19
CA ALA A 386 0.75 -16.87 8.02
C ALA A 386 -0.73 -16.91 8.41
N LYS A 387 -1.54 -16.01 7.84
CA LYS A 387 -2.96 -15.88 8.20
C LYS A 387 -3.79 -15.34 7.03
N VAL A 388 -5.08 -15.69 7.01
CA VAL A 388 -6.06 -15.14 6.09
C VAL A 388 -7.02 -14.23 6.84
N LEU A 389 -7.27 -13.06 6.30
CA LEU A 389 -8.13 -12.01 6.85
C LEU A 389 -9.14 -11.56 5.79
N LEU A 390 -10.28 -11.01 6.23
CA LEU A 390 -11.15 -10.23 5.35
C LEU A 390 -10.48 -8.89 5.02
N ALA A 391 -10.60 -8.49 3.76
CA ALA A 391 -10.14 -7.19 3.28
C ALA A 391 -11.36 -6.32 2.94
N ASP A 392 -12.05 -5.85 3.97
CA ASP A 392 -13.19 -4.98 3.80
C ASP A 392 -12.75 -3.59 3.32
N SER A 393 -13.62 -2.94 2.56
CA SER A 393 -13.38 -1.60 2.02
C SER A 393 -13.30 -0.55 3.12
N GLU A 394 -12.37 0.37 2.98
CA GLU A 394 -12.18 1.50 3.90
C GLU A 394 -12.11 2.84 3.13
N GLY A 395 -12.30 3.95 3.85
CA GLY A 395 -12.19 5.30 3.31
C GLY A 395 -10.76 5.85 3.28
N THR A 396 -10.65 7.16 3.30
CA THR A 396 -9.39 7.90 3.29
C THR A 396 -8.73 8.00 4.67
N VAL A 397 -7.49 8.51 4.72
CA VAL A 397 -6.87 9.01 5.96
C VAL A 397 -7.74 10.10 6.57
N ARG A 398 -7.97 10.04 7.87
CA ARG A 398 -8.87 10.98 8.57
C ARG A 398 -8.42 11.30 9.98
N LEU A 399 -8.65 12.56 10.36
CA LEU A 399 -8.53 13.03 11.73
C LEU A 399 -9.87 12.82 12.45
N VAL A 400 -9.82 12.19 13.61
CA VAL A 400 -10.96 12.03 14.52
C VAL A 400 -10.70 12.90 15.74
N LYS A 401 -11.49 13.95 15.89
CA LYS A 401 -11.44 14.82 17.09
C LYS A 401 -12.26 14.17 18.19
N SER A 402 -11.68 14.04 19.38
CA SER A 402 -12.33 13.54 20.58
C SER A 402 -13.42 14.48 21.09
#